data_a520f9558b0abb4860db09adff24f69c
#
_entry.id   a520f9558b0abb4860db09adff24f69c
#
_cell.length_a   1.000
_cell.length_b   1.000
_cell.length_c   1.000
_cell.angle_alpha   90.00
_cell.angle_beta   90.00
_cell.angle_gamma   90.00
#
_symmetry.space_group_name_H-M   'P 1'
#
loop_
_entity.id
_entity.type
_entity.pdbx_description
1 polymer ?
#
loop_
_entity_poly.entity_id
_entity_poly.type
_entity_poly.pdbx_seq_one_letter_code
_entity_poly.pdbx_strand_id
1 'polypeptide(L)'
;SGIKVAKHGNYGVSSKCGSSNVLEFLGLNFTNNNNILKKAIDKAGICILHAPLFHPAMKVVAPIRRDLGIKTFFNMLGPLVNPALPKNQVTGVFNLELMRLYNYVLQRTKIKYNIVYSLDSFDEISLTSEFKVMNNKSEKILSPSIFKLNNIKENKITGGQSIKSSAKIFMNVLNNNGTDEQVNVVCANSALAISLMKNFDLESSFEVAKESLKSGNALKTFNELKSILKW
;
A
#
# COMPACT_ATOMS: atom_id res chain seq x y z
N SER A 1 -7.38 -12.51 -0.15
CA SER A 1 -8.72 -12.02 0.25
C SER A 1 -9.71 -11.92 -0.91
N GLY A 2 -9.29 -12.20 -2.16
CA GLY A 2 -10.15 -12.21 -3.35
C GLY A 2 -10.51 -10.83 -3.91
N ILE A 3 -9.85 -9.77 -3.49
CA ILE A 3 -10.05 -8.41 -3.97
C ILE A 3 -9.03 -8.09 -5.06
N LYS A 4 -9.49 -7.61 -6.22
CA LYS A 4 -8.60 -7.17 -7.30
C LYS A 4 -7.95 -5.82 -6.95
N VAL A 5 -6.63 -5.72 -7.12
CA VAL A 5 -5.83 -4.54 -6.74
C VAL A 5 -4.99 -4.04 -7.92
N ALA A 6 -5.07 -2.74 -8.21
CA ALA A 6 -4.15 -2.05 -9.11
C ALA A 6 -3.24 -1.14 -8.27
N LYS A 7 -2.04 -1.64 -7.95
CA LYS A 7 -1.06 -0.90 -7.15
C LYS A 7 -0.33 0.11 -8.03
N HIS A 8 -0.56 1.40 -7.77
CA HIS A 8 0.23 2.48 -8.36
C HIS A 8 1.37 2.87 -7.41
N GLY A 9 2.59 2.86 -7.88
CA GLY A 9 3.75 3.11 -7.02
C GLY A 9 5.03 3.44 -7.79
N ASN A 10 6.06 3.82 -7.03
CA ASN A 10 7.36 4.21 -7.55
C ASN A 10 8.49 3.62 -6.68
N TYR A 11 9.73 3.82 -7.10
CA TYR A 11 10.90 3.64 -6.25
C TYR A 11 10.85 4.59 -5.04
N GLY A 12 11.57 4.24 -3.98
CA GLY A 12 11.75 5.13 -2.84
C GLY A 12 12.42 6.44 -3.26
N VAL A 13 11.85 7.57 -2.86
CA VAL A 13 12.42 8.90 -3.11
C VAL A 13 13.05 9.46 -1.84
N SER A 14 12.39 9.30 -0.70
CA SER A 14 12.83 9.76 0.61
C SER A 14 13.34 8.65 1.52
N SER A 15 13.09 7.39 1.17
CA SER A 15 13.55 6.20 1.90
C SER A 15 14.64 5.45 1.13
N LYS A 16 15.50 4.73 1.86
CA LYS A 16 16.55 3.87 1.28
C LYS A 16 16.00 2.74 0.41
N CYS A 17 14.73 2.36 0.62
CA CYS A 17 14.08 1.27 -0.09
C CYS A 17 12.58 1.54 -0.20
N GLY A 18 12.08 1.67 -1.43
CA GLY A 18 10.64 1.73 -1.73
C GLY A 18 10.09 0.36 -2.11
N SER A 19 8.77 0.24 -2.13
CA SER A 19 8.10 -1.01 -2.48
C SER A 19 8.46 -1.54 -3.88
N SER A 20 8.64 -0.66 -4.87
CA SER A 20 9.09 -1.07 -6.21
C SER A 20 10.49 -1.66 -6.20
N ASN A 21 11.40 -1.14 -5.37
CA ASN A 21 12.76 -1.71 -5.23
C ASN A 21 12.71 -3.16 -4.71
N VAL A 22 11.84 -3.43 -3.72
CA VAL A 22 11.66 -4.79 -3.19
C VAL A 22 11.08 -5.73 -4.23
N LEU A 23 10.04 -5.31 -4.93
CA LEU A 23 9.36 -6.14 -5.93
C LEU A 23 10.29 -6.48 -7.11
N GLU A 24 11.06 -5.51 -7.60
CA GLU A 24 12.05 -5.71 -8.65
C GLU A 24 13.18 -6.66 -8.20
N PHE A 25 13.70 -6.47 -6.98
CA PHE A 25 14.70 -7.38 -6.40
C PHE A 25 14.17 -8.83 -6.27
N LEU A 26 12.87 -8.99 -6.02
CA LEU A 26 12.21 -10.29 -5.98
C LEU A 26 11.92 -10.86 -7.39
N GLY A 27 12.30 -10.16 -8.44
CA GLY A 27 12.22 -10.61 -9.83
C GLY A 27 10.91 -10.30 -10.53
N LEU A 28 10.19 -9.24 -10.12
CA LEU A 28 9.08 -8.69 -10.87
C LEU A 28 9.58 -7.64 -11.86
N ASN A 29 9.27 -7.80 -13.14
CA ASN A 29 9.56 -6.83 -14.18
C ASN A 29 8.35 -5.94 -14.42
N PHE A 30 8.53 -4.62 -14.28
CA PHE A 30 7.45 -3.67 -14.50
C PHE A 30 7.21 -3.46 -15.99
N THR A 31 5.93 -3.36 -16.37
CA THR A 31 5.52 -3.17 -17.75
C THR A 31 4.34 -2.21 -17.84
N ASN A 32 4.19 -1.56 -18.98
CA ASN A 32 3.00 -0.80 -19.37
C ASN A 32 2.20 -1.50 -20.48
N ASN A 33 2.52 -2.77 -20.77
CA ASN A 33 1.75 -3.57 -21.71
C ASN A 33 0.39 -3.94 -21.11
N ASN A 34 -0.67 -3.38 -21.69
CA ASN A 34 -2.04 -3.56 -21.21
C ASN A 34 -2.50 -5.02 -21.17
N ASN A 35 -2.05 -5.86 -22.11
CA ASN A 35 -2.45 -7.27 -22.14
C ASN A 35 -1.83 -8.04 -20.98
N ILE A 36 -0.56 -7.76 -20.65
CA ILE A 36 0.11 -8.37 -19.49
C ILE A 36 -0.54 -7.89 -18.19
N LEU A 37 -0.84 -6.60 -18.06
CA LEU A 37 -1.51 -6.05 -16.89
C LEU A 37 -2.92 -6.60 -16.68
N LYS A 38 -3.70 -6.75 -17.76
CA LYS A 38 -5.01 -7.41 -17.72
C LYS A 38 -4.88 -8.87 -17.28
N LYS A 39 -3.92 -9.61 -17.86
CA LYS A 39 -3.63 -10.99 -17.45
C LYS A 39 -3.27 -11.07 -15.97
N ALA A 40 -2.46 -10.15 -15.45
CA ALA A 40 -2.10 -10.10 -14.04
C ALA A 40 -3.32 -9.87 -13.12
N ILE A 41 -4.19 -8.91 -13.44
CA ILE A 41 -5.45 -8.69 -12.72
C ILE A 41 -6.39 -9.89 -12.78
N ASP A 42 -6.47 -10.57 -13.92
CA ASP A 42 -7.43 -11.67 -14.09
C ASP A 42 -6.94 -12.96 -13.45
N LYS A 43 -5.65 -13.25 -13.51
CA LYS A 43 -5.04 -14.48 -12.98
C LYS A 43 -4.59 -14.33 -11.53
N ALA A 44 -3.77 -13.32 -11.24
CA ALA A 44 -3.22 -13.10 -9.91
C ALA A 44 -4.08 -12.19 -9.02
N GLY A 45 -5.08 -11.50 -9.56
CA GLY A 45 -5.88 -10.53 -8.81
C GLY A 45 -5.15 -9.22 -8.47
N ILE A 46 -3.94 -9.02 -8.95
CA ILE A 46 -3.15 -7.81 -8.71
C ILE A 46 -2.31 -7.44 -9.94
N CYS A 47 -2.21 -6.13 -10.23
CA CYS A 47 -1.21 -5.62 -11.16
C CYS A 47 -0.43 -4.46 -10.53
N ILE A 48 0.80 -4.22 -11.04
CA ILE A 48 1.67 -3.16 -10.59
C ILE A 48 1.78 -2.11 -11.70
N LEU A 49 1.28 -0.92 -11.43
CA LEU A 49 1.36 0.24 -12.31
C LEU A 49 2.54 1.09 -11.85
N HIS A 50 3.73 0.80 -12.38
CA HIS A 50 4.95 1.50 -12.02
C HIS A 50 4.96 2.91 -12.61
N ALA A 51 4.86 3.93 -11.77
CA ALA A 51 4.61 5.32 -12.16
C ALA A 51 5.51 5.86 -13.31
N PRO A 52 6.83 5.57 -13.35
CA PRO A 52 7.69 6.02 -14.45
C PRO A 52 7.29 5.53 -15.84
N LEU A 53 6.56 4.42 -15.93
CA LEU A 53 6.09 3.86 -17.21
C LEU A 53 4.77 4.49 -17.69
N PHE A 54 3.99 5.12 -16.79
CA PHE A 54 2.69 5.69 -17.08
C PHE A 54 2.66 7.21 -17.11
N HIS A 55 3.64 7.85 -16.50
CA HIS A 55 3.71 9.31 -16.39
C HIS A 55 5.02 9.86 -16.99
N PRO A 56 5.15 9.90 -18.34
CA PRO A 56 6.40 10.33 -18.98
C PRO A 56 6.79 11.77 -18.60
N ALA A 57 5.83 12.67 -18.37
CA ALA A 57 6.11 14.02 -17.89
C ALA A 57 6.84 14.04 -16.54
N MET A 58 6.61 13.06 -15.69
CA MET A 58 7.31 12.95 -14.41
C MET A 58 8.79 12.59 -14.56
N LYS A 59 9.22 11.98 -15.68
CA LYS A 59 10.62 11.71 -15.96
C LYS A 59 11.41 13.00 -16.16
N VAL A 60 10.81 14.00 -16.79
CA VAL A 60 11.46 15.29 -17.08
C VAL A 60 11.73 16.05 -15.78
N VAL A 61 10.81 16.01 -14.81
CA VAL A 61 10.96 16.74 -13.54
C VAL A 61 11.70 15.93 -12.47
N ALA A 62 11.93 14.64 -12.67
CA ALA A 62 12.57 13.76 -11.68
C ALA A 62 14.01 14.18 -11.29
N PRO A 63 14.90 14.58 -12.22
CA PRO A 63 16.22 15.09 -11.88
C PRO A 63 16.13 16.36 -11.02
N ILE A 64 15.34 17.34 -11.46
CA ILE A 64 15.15 18.62 -10.76
C ILE A 64 14.63 18.40 -9.33
N ARG A 65 13.67 17.49 -9.16
CA ARG A 65 13.16 17.12 -7.83
C ARG A 65 14.21 16.50 -6.92
N ARG A 66 15.10 15.71 -7.49
CA ARG A 66 16.22 15.09 -6.76
C ARG A 66 17.23 16.14 -6.32
N ASP A 67 17.58 17.05 -7.21
CA ASP A 67 18.54 18.13 -6.93
C ASP A 67 18.00 19.13 -5.89
N LEU A 68 16.70 19.41 -5.92
CA LEU A 68 16.06 20.28 -4.93
C LEU A 68 15.99 19.64 -3.53
N GLY A 69 15.95 18.31 -3.41
CA GLY A 69 15.91 17.59 -2.14
C GLY A 69 14.69 17.88 -1.23
N ILE A 70 13.70 18.62 -1.72
CA ILE A 70 12.52 19.03 -0.95
C ILE A 70 11.25 18.30 -1.41
N LYS A 71 10.26 18.23 -0.50
CA LYS A 71 8.92 17.75 -0.85
C LYS A 71 8.24 18.81 -1.73
N THR A 72 7.80 18.41 -2.90
CA THR A 72 7.10 19.28 -3.85
C THR A 72 5.68 18.79 -4.05
N PHE A 73 4.85 19.57 -4.75
CA PHE A 73 3.51 19.19 -5.19
C PHE A 73 3.48 17.80 -5.86
N PHE A 74 4.50 17.45 -6.64
CA PHE A 74 4.60 16.14 -7.28
C PHE A 74 4.65 14.95 -6.30
N ASN A 75 5.05 15.17 -5.05
CA ASN A 75 5.00 14.12 -4.03
C ASN A 75 3.57 13.78 -3.59
N MET A 76 2.64 14.71 -3.80
CA MET A 76 1.23 14.57 -3.44
C MET A 76 0.37 14.03 -4.59
N LEU A 77 0.84 14.05 -5.84
CA LEU A 77 0.03 13.64 -6.98
C LEU A 77 -0.13 12.11 -7.11
N GLY A 78 0.85 11.33 -6.66
CA GLY A 78 0.90 9.88 -6.88
C GLY A 78 -0.42 9.16 -6.63
N PRO A 79 -1.05 9.32 -5.47
CA PRO A 79 -2.32 8.67 -5.17
C PRO A 79 -3.51 9.15 -6.02
N LEU A 80 -3.44 10.37 -6.56
CA LEU A 80 -4.55 10.98 -7.32
C LEU A 80 -4.50 10.68 -8.82
N VAL A 81 -3.39 10.11 -9.32
CA VAL A 81 -3.16 9.88 -10.77
C VAL A 81 -2.98 8.40 -11.12
N ASN A 82 -3.60 7.50 -10.36
CA ASN A 82 -3.55 6.08 -10.67
C ASN A 82 -4.19 5.82 -12.06
N PRO A 83 -3.42 5.30 -13.03
CA PRO A 83 -3.93 5.11 -14.41
C PRO A 83 -5.03 4.06 -14.51
N ALA A 84 -5.25 3.23 -13.50
CA ALA A 84 -6.38 2.29 -13.47
C ALA A 84 -7.72 2.97 -13.18
N LEU A 85 -7.74 4.24 -12.78
CA LEU A 85 -8.94 4.98 -12.38
C LEU A 85 -9.85 4.17 -11.44
N PRO A 86 -9.35 3.73 -10.28
CA PRO A 86 -10.05 2.80 -9.41
C PRO A 86 -11.33 3.42 -8.85
N LYS A 87 -12.38 2.60 -8.69
CA LYS A 87 -13.62 3.04 -8.02
C LYS A 87 -13.49 3.06 -6.49
N ASN A 88 -12.50 2.37 -5.95
CA ASN A 88 -12.21 2.28 -4.52
C ASN A 88 -10.72 2.50 -4.31
N GLN A 89 -10.34 3.30 -3.33
CA GLN A 89 -8.95 3.68 -3.09
C GLN A 89 -8.61 3.69 -1.61
N VAL A 90 -7.45 3.14 -1.27
CA VAL A 90 -6.83 3.35 0.05
C VAL A 90 -5.54 4.13 -0.17
N THR A 91 -5.35 5.17 0.62
CA THR A 91 -4.20 6.07 0.50
C THR A 91 -3.68 6.43 1.88
N GLY A 92 -2.39 6.25 2.08
CA GLY A 92 -1.69 6.79 3.23
C GLY A 92 -1.21 8.22 3.00
N VAL A 93 -1.14 8.99 4.07
CA VAL A 93 -0.65 10.36 4.07
C VAL A 93 0.31 10.60 5.24
N PHE A 94 1.26 11.50 5.07
CA PHE A 94 2.32 11.75 6.05
C PHE A 94 2.01 12.90 7.03
N ASN A 95 0.85 13.55 6.93
CA ASN A 95 0.33 14.52 7.89
C ASN A 95 -1.17 14.78 7.71
N LEU A 96 -1.75 15.43 8.71
CA LEU A 96 -3.20 15.75 8.73
C LEU A 96 -3.61 16.81 7.71
N GLU A 97 -2.73 17.71 7.33
CA GLU A 97 -3.00 18.73 6.32
C GLU A 97 -3.23 18.05 4.96
N LEU A 98 -2.36 17.16 4.57
CA LEU A 98 -2.49 16.37 3.34
C LEU A 98 -3.74 15.46 3.39
N MET A 99 -4.08 14.90 4.55
CA MET A 99 -5.32 14.14 4.73
C MET A 99 -6.56 14.98 4.39
N ARG A 100 -6.63 16.22 4.89
CA ARG A 100 -7.73 17.15 4.60
C ARG A 100 -7.77 17.51 3.12
N LEU A 101 -6.62 17.78 2.51
CA LEU A 101 -6.51 18.10 1.10
C LEU A 101 -7.03 16.94 0.22
N TYR A 102 -6.59 15.72 0.49
CA TYR A 102 -7.05 14.54 -0.25
C TYR A 102 -8.54 14.30 -0.05
N ASN A 103 -9.04 14.44 1.18
CA ASN A 103 -10.47 14.33 1.44
C ASN A 103 -11.26 15.36 0.63
N TYR A 104 -10.81 16.63 0.61
CA TYR A 104 -11.45 17.69 -0.16
C TYR A 104 -11.48 17.42 -1.67
N VAL A 105 -10.42 16.81 -2.21
CA VAL A 105 -10.36 16.41 -3.63
C VAL A 105 -11.23 15.19 -3.90
N LEU A 106 -11.07 14.12 -3.10
CA LEU A 106 -11.71 12.83 -3.36
C LEU A 106 -13.23 12.87 -3.13
N GLN A 107 -13.72 13.65 -2.17
CA GLN A 107 -15.17 13.81 -1.95
C GLN A 107 -15.92 14.42 -3.16
N ARG A 108 -15.22 15.11 -4.06
CA ARG A 108 -15.78 15.65 -5.31
C ARG A 108 -15.81 14.62 -6.44
N THR A 109 -15.28 13.45 -6.20
CA THR A 109 -15.27 12.33 -7.14
C THR A 109 -16.36 11.32 -6.78
N LYS A 110 -16.56 10.31 -7.64
CA LYS A 110 -17.43 9.15 -7.33
C LYS A 110 -16.67 7.99 -6.68
N ILE A 111 -15.40 8.19 -6.29
CA ILE A 111 -14.53 7.17 -5.71
C ILE A 111 -14.93 6.95 -4.24
N LYS A 112 -15.01 5.69 -3.81
CA LYS A 112 -15.02 5.36 -2.38
C LYS A 112 -13.58 5.30 -1.91
N TYR A 113 -13.26 5.87 -0.75
CA TYR A 113 -11.88 5.93 -0.28
C TYR A 113 -11.76 5.76 1.23
N ASN A 114 -10.60 5.29 1.64
CA ASN A 114 -10.06 5.42 2.99
C ASN A 114 -8.72 6.14 2.88
N ILE A 115 -8.58 7.28 3.57
CA ILE A 115 -7.31 7.97 3.78
C ILE A 115 -6.87 7.65 5.19
N VAL A 116 -5.62 7.24 5.37
CA VAL A 116 -5.09 6.83 6.68
C VAL A 116 -3.84 7.62 7.05
N TYR A 117 -3.71 7.90 8.34
CA TYR A 117 -2.55 8.54 8.96
C TYR A 117 -2.42 8.05 10.40
N SER A 118 -1.29 7.49 10.78
CA SER A 118 -0.97 7.21 12.19
C SER A 118 -0.47 8.47 12.88
N LEU A 119 -0.93 8.73 14.10
CA LEU A 119 -0.65 10.00 14.80
C LEU A 119 0.82 10.18 15.17
N ASP A 120 1.60 9.11 15.10
CA ASP A 120 3.06 9.09 15.23
C ASP A 120 3.81 9.20 13.89
N SER A 121 3.16 9.76 12.87
CA SER A 121 3.75 10.18 11.59
C SER A 121 3.98 9.07 10.55
N PHE A 122 3.32 7.92 10.68
CA PHE A 122 3.31 6.93 9.58
C PHE A 122 2.15 7.19 8.62
N ASP A 123 2.41 6.94 7.34
CA ASP A 123 1.41 7.03 6.25
C ASP A 123 0.61 5.73 6.07
N GLU A 124 0.54 4.92 7.11
CA GLU A 124 -0.20 3.66 7.19
C GLU A 124 -0.59 3.36 8.65
N ILE A 125 -1.36 2.31 8.91
CA ILE A 125 -1.61 1.83 10.27
C ILE A 125 -0.33 1.19 10.78
N SER A 126 0.35 1.86 11.71
CA SER A 126 1.60 1.39 12.33
C SER A 126 1.37 0.42 13.48
N LEU A 127 0.21 0.49 14.13
CA LEU A 127 -0.11 -0.14 15.42
C LEU A 127 0.75 0.33 16.59
N THR A 128 1.60 1.33 16.40
CA THR A 128 2.44 1.93 17.46
C THR A 128 1.70 3.01 18.23
N SER A 129 0.70 3.62 17.58
CA SER A 129 -0.15 4.67 18.13
C SER A 129 -1.60 4.56 17.64
N GLU A 130 -2.41 5.53 18.03
CA GLU A 130 -3.71 5.78 17.38
C GLU A 130 -3.49 6.20 15.93
N PHE A 131 -4.49 5.92 15.11
CA PHE A 131 -4.49 6.29 13.69
C PHE A 131 -5.82 6.90 13.30
N LYS A 132 -5.76 7.83 12.37
CA LYS A 132 -6.91 8.52 11.84
C LYS A 132 -7.29 7.93 10.49
N VAL A 133 -8.58 7.63 10.32
CA VAL A 133 -9.16 7.19 9.04
C VAL A 133 -10.22 8.20 8.63
N MET A 134 -10.12 8.67 7.40
CA MET A 134 -11.09 9.57 6.80
C MET A 134 -11.62 8.96 5.50
N ASN A 135 -12.93 8.98 5.32
CA ASN A 135 -13.60 8.42 4.14
C ASN A 135 -14.82 9.27 3.73
N ASN A 136 -15.55 8.83 2.70
CA ASN A 136 -16.72 9.54 2.18
C ASN A 136 -17.82 9.83 3.22
N LYS A 137 -17.85 9.12 4.35
CA LYS A 137 -18.96 9.14 5.32
C LYS A 137 -18.55 9.64 6.70
N SER A 138 -17.28 9.48 7.06
CA SER A 138 -16.83 9.69 8.43
C SER A 138 -15.35 10.03 8.53
N GLU A 139 -15.02 10.64 9.66
CA GLU A 139 -13.66 10.87 10.13
C GLU A 139 -13.58 10.28 11.55
N LYS A 140 -12.62 9.38 11.77
CA LYS A 140 -12.49 8.67 13.05
C LYS A 140 -11.04 8.57 13.45
N ILE A 141 -10.76 8.73 14.75
CA ILE A 141 -9.52 8.31 15.37
C ILE A 141 -9.78 6.97 16.01
N LEU A 142 -8.95 6.00 15.73
CA LEU A 142 -9.05 4.62 16.15
C LEU A 142 -7.73 4.20 16.80
N SER A 143 -7.81 3.22 17.69
CA SER A 143 -6.63 2.62 18.32
C SER A 143 -6.44 1.17 17.86
N PRO A 144 -5.26 0.56 18.05
CA PRO A 144 -5.03 -0.85 17.76
C PRO A 144 -6.05 -1.81 18.40
N SER A 145 -6.72 -1.39 19.48
CA SER A 145 -7.77 -2.17 20.15
C SER A 145 -8.97 -2.51 19.25
N ILE A 146 -9.20 -1.76 18.15
CA ILE A 146 -10.22 -2.11 17.15
C ILE A 146 -9.97 -3.48 16.50
N PHE A 147 -8.70 -3.94 16.52
CA PHE A 147 -8.26 -5.24 16.04
C PHE A 147 -8.00 -6.23 17.20
N LYS A 148 -8.42 -5.88 18.43
CA LYS A 148 -8.10 -6.60 19.67
C LYS A 148 -6.59 -6.72 19.93
N LEU A 149 -5.83 -5.71 19.53
CA LEU A 149 -4.38 -5.63 19.69
C LEU A 149 -4.00 -4.50 20.65
N ASN A 150 -2.86 -4.67 21.32
CA ASN A 150 -2.19 -3.61 22.06
C ASN A 150 -1.26 -2.81 21.14
N ASN A 151 -0.87 -1.62 21.59
CA ASN A 151 0.17 -0.86 20.90
C ASN A 151 1.48 -1.64 20.92
N ILE A 152 2.19 -1.60 19.80
CA ILE A 152 3.50 -2.22 19.64
C ILE A 152 4.60 -1.16 19.67
N LYS A 153 5.86 -1.59 19.87
CA LYS A 153 6.99 -0.67 19.80
C LYS A 153 7.46 -0.49 18.36
N GLU A 154 7.84 0.73 17.97
CA GLU A 154 8.30 1.06 16.61
C GLU A 154 9.44 0.16 16.11
N ASN A 155 10.39 -0.19 17.00
CA ASN A 155 11.51 -1.07 16.64
C ASN A 155 11.10 -2.48 16.21
N LYS A 156 9.84 -2.89 16.44
CA LYS A 156 9.30 -4.19 16.03
C LYS A 156 8.84 -4.21 14.57
N ILE A 157 8.59 -3.05 13.97
CA ILE A 157 8.11 -2.90 12.60
C ILE A 157 9.12 -2.20 11.69
N THR A 158 10.33 -1.97 12.17
CA THR A 158 11.40 -1.41 11.33
C THR A 158 11.60 -2.23 10.08
N GLY A 159 11.63 -1.54 8.93
CA GLY A 159 11.99 -2.14 7.64
C GLY A 159 13.46 -2.57 7.61
N GLY A 160 13.83 -3.29 6.57
CA GLY A 160 15.22 -3.69 6.36
C GLY A 160 16.12 -2.49 6.05
N GLN A 161 17.38 -2.58 6.43
CA GLN A 161 18.39 -1.53 6.14
C GLN A 161 18.91 -1.55 4.70
N SER A 162 18.52 -2.56 3.93
CA SER A 162 18.87 -2.75 2.52
C SER A 162 17.68 -3.35 1.77
N ILE A 163 17.68 -3.24 0.44
CA ILE A 163 16.66 -3.87 -0.42
C ILE A 163 16.57 -5.36 -0.13
N LYS A 164 17.73 -6.04 0.02
CA LYS A 164 17.80 -7.48 0.33
C LYS A 164 17.14 -7.82 1.67
N SER A 165 17.41 -7.06 2.73
CA SER A 165 16.80 -7.30 4.04
C SER A 165 15.31 -6.98 4.06
N SER A 166 14.87 -5.93 3.37
CA SER A 166 13.45 -5.61 3.20
C SER A 166 12.70 -6.69 2.41
N ALA A 167 13.32 -7.22 1.35
CA ALA A 167 12.78 -8.33 0.57
C ALA A 167 12.66 -9.61 1.41
N LYS A 168 13.63 -9.86 2.31
CA LYS A 168 13.55 -10.99 3.26
C LYS A 168 12.36 -10.85 4.22
N ILE A 169 12.16 -9.64 4.79
CA ILE A 169 11.01 -9.37 5.67
C ILE A 169 9.70 -9.60 4.90
N PHE A 170 9.57 -9.04 3.70
CA PHE A 170 8.40 -9.22 2.83
C PHE A 170 8.09 -10.70 2.59
N MET A 171 9.10 -11.48 2.21
CA MET A 171 8.93 -12.92 1.97
C MET A 171 8.64 -13.71 3.24
N ASN A 172 9.23 -13.33 4.38
CA ASN A 172 8.92 -13.97 5.66
C ASN A 172 7.45 -13.80 6.03
N VAL A 173 6.89 -12.59 5.88
CA VAL A 173 5.46 -12.35 6.13
C VAL A 173 4.60 -13.22 5.21
N LEU A 174 4.89 -13.26 3.91
CA LEU A 174 4.12 -14.07 2.96
C LEU A 174 4.23 -15.58 3.22
N ASN A 175 5.36 -16.06 3.77
CA ASN A 175 5.58 -17.45 4.10
C ASN A 175 5.12 -17.84 5.52
N ASN A 176 4.40 -16.97 6.23
CA ASN A 176 3.99 -17.15 7.63
C ASN A 176 5.17 -17.30 8.62
N ASN A 177 6.33 -16.71 8.28
CA ASN A 177 7.54 -16.67 9.09
C ASN A 177 7.88 -15.24 9.58
N GLY A 178 6.96 -14.29 9.38
CA GLY A 178 7.06 -12.94 9.93
C GLY A 178 6.82 -12.93 11.44
N THR A 179 7.25 -11.87 12.12
CA THR A 179 6.86 -11.68 13.52
C THR A 179 5.36 -11.34 13.61
N ASP A 180 4.76 -11.57 14.77
CA ASP A 180 3.35 -11.23 15.00
C ASP A 180 3.08 -9.75 14.71
N GLU A 181 4.00 -8.86 15.11
CA GLU A 181 3.87 -7.43 14.89
C GLU A 181 3.87 -7.09 13.38
N GLN A 182 4.78 -7.69 12.61
CA GLN A 182 4.85 -7.50 11.14
C GLN A 182 3.58 -8.01 10.44
N VAL A 183 3.11 -9.19 10.83
CA VAL A 183 1.87 -9.78 10.30
C VAL A 183 0.67 -8.90 10.66
N ASN A 184 0.56 -8.45 11.91
CA ASN A 184 -0.55 -7.64 12.37
C ASN A 184 -0.63 -6.28 11.66
N VAL A 185 0.51 -5.59 11.46
CA VAL A 185 0.55 -4.33 10.70
C VAL A 185 0.08 -4.54 9.25
N VAL A 186 0.56 -5.58 8.59
CA VAL A 186 0.14 -5.90 7.21
C VAL A 186 -1.36 -6.21 7.15
N CYS A 187 -1.88 -6.97 8.11
CA CYS A 187 -3.30 -7.31 8.18
C CYS A 187 -4.17 -6.08 8.49
N ALA A 188 -3.74 -5.20 9.41
CA ALA A 188 -4.46 -3.97 9.74
C ALA A 188 -4.60 -3.03 8.52
N ASN A 189 -3.52 -2.85 7.76
CA ASN A 189 -3.57 -2.05 6.52
C ASN A 189 -4.42 -2.73 5.43
N SER A 190 -4.35 -4.05 5.31
CA SER A 190 -5.21 -4.81 4.40
C SER A 190 -6.68 -4.70 4.78
N ALA A 191 -7.00 -4.64 6.07
CA ALA A 191 -8.35 -4.49 6.58
C ALA A 191 -9.04 -3.21 6.08
N LEU A 192 -8.30 -2.10 5.92
CA LEU A 192 -8.84 -0.87 5.33
C LEU A 192 -9.38 -1.08 3.90
N ALA A 193 -8.67 -1.86 3.08
CA ALA A 193 -9.10 -2.16 1.73
C ALA A 193 -10.25 -3.17 1.70
N ILE A 194 -10.20 -4.18 2.57
CA ILE A 194 -11.24 -5.21 2.66
C ILE A 194 -12.55 -4.61 3.14
N SER A 195 -12.53 -3.76 4.18
CA SER A 195 -13.71 -3.08 4.71
C SER A 195 -14.38 -2.19 3.66
N LEU A 196 -13.58 -1.47 2.87
CA LEU A 196 -14.06 -0.60 1.81
C LEU A 196 -14.78 -1.38 0.69
N MET A 197 -14.28 -2.58 0.37
CA MET A 197 -14.77 -3.40 -0.73
C MET A 197 -15.92 -4.33 -0.33
N LYS A 198 -15.84 -4.95 0.86
CA LYS A 198 -16.79 -5.95 1.31
C LYS A 198 -17.86 -5.41 2.27
N ASN A 199 -17.77 -4.15 2.65
CA ASN A 199 -18.66 -3.51 3.62
C ASN A 199 -18.64 -4.19 5.01
N PHE A 200 -17.51 -4.81 5.35
CA PHE A 200 -17.27 -5.40 6.67
C PHE A 200 -16.75 -4.33 7.64
N ASP A 201 -16.92 -4.53 8.94
CA ASP A 201 -16.16 -3.77 9.94
C ASP A 201 -14.66 -4.06 9.86
N LEU A 202 -13.86 -3.25 10.57
CA LEU A 202 -12.39 -3.39 10.52
C LEU A 202 -11.90 -4.67 11.20
N GLU A 203 -12.55 -5.11 12.27
CA GLU A 203 -12.19 -6.33 12.99
C GLU A 203 -12.38 -7.56 12.09
N SER A 204 -13.59 -7.72 11.52
CA SER A 204 -13.89 -8.81 10.58
C SER A 204 -12.96 -8.77 9.35
N SER A 205 -12.66 -7.56 8.85
CA SER A 205 -11.74 -7.38 7.72
C SER A 205 -10.30 -7.78 8.05
N PHE A 206 -9.87 -7.54 9.28
CA PHE A 206 -8.57 -7.95 9.79
C PHE A 206 -8.43 -9.48 9.85
N GLU A 207 -9.45 -10.18 10.34
CA GLU A 207 -9.46 -11.64 10.35
C GLU A 207 -9.45 -12.24 8.94
N VAL A 208 -10.15 -11.64 7.98
CA VAL A 208 -10.08 -12.03 6.56
C VAL A 208 -8.66 -11.84 5.99
N ALA A 209 -7.96 -10.78 6.38
CA ALA A 209 -6.57 -10.56 5.97
C ALA A 209 -5.64 -11.62 6.57
N LYS A 210 -5.78 -11.90 7.88
CA LYS A 210 -5.02 -12.96 8.58
C LYS A 210 -5.22 -14.32 7.95
N GLU A 211 -6.44 -14.70 7.67
CA GLU A 211 -6.74 -15.98 7.02
C GLU A 211 -6.12 -16.06 5.62
N SER A 212 -6.11 -14.96 4.86
CA SER A 212 -5.47 -14.91 3.53
C SER A 212 -3.95 -15.14 3.59
N LEU A 213 -3.28 -14.69 4.65
CA LEU A 213 -1.86 -15.00 4.90
C LEU A 213 -1.70 -16.45 5.35
N LYS A 214 -2.44 -16.85 6.40
CA LYS A 214 -2.32 -18.17 7.04
C LYS A 214 -2.58 -19.33 6.08
N SER A 215 -3.58 -19.18 5.21
CA SER A 215 -3.90 -20.18 4.17
C SER A 215 -2.92 -20.22 3.01
N GLY A 216 -1.93 -19.30 2.96
CA GLY A 216 -0.97 -19.20 1.84
C GLY A 216 -1.53 -18.56 0.58
N ASN A 217 -2.78 -18.05 0.58
CA ASN A 217 -3.39 -17.40 -0.57
C ASN A 217 -2.64 -16.14 -1.00
N ALA A 218 -2.11 -15.37 -0.04
CA ALA A 218 -1.31 -14.18 -0.34
C ALA A 218 -0.01 -14.56 -1.06
N LEU A 219 0.70 -15.59 -0.61
CA LEU A 219 1.90 -16.13 -1.26
C LEU A 219 1.60 -16.67 -2.65
N LYS A 220 0.50 -17.41 -2.82
CA LYS A 220 0.05 -17.92 -4.12
C LYS A 220 -0.19 -16.76 -5.10
N THR A 221 -0.88 -15.72 -4.68
CA THR A 221 -1.09 -14.49 -5.48
C THR A 221 0.23 -13.85 -5.91
N PHE A 222 1.19 -13.71 -4.99
CA PHE A 222 2.50 -13.17 -5.30
C PHE A 222 3.27 -14.02 -6.32
N ASN A 223 3.28 -15.33 -6.17
CA ASN A 223 3.95 -16.26 -7.08
C ASN A 223 3.30 -16.26 -8.47
N GLU A 224 1.96 -16.19 -8.55
CA GLU A 224 1.24 -16.06 -9.82
C GLU A 224 1.59 -14.75 -10.52
N LEU A 225 1.56 -13.61 -9.79
CA LEU A 225 1.98 -12.32 -10.33
C LEU A 225 3.42 -12.37 -10.87
N LYS A 226 4.32 -12.98 -10.08
CA LYS A 226 5.72 -13.13 -10.47
C LYS A 226 5.88 -13.97 -11.72
N SER A 227 5.10 -15.05 -11.89
CA SER A 227 5.14 -15.89 -13.08
C SER A 227 4.70 -15.14 -14.36
N ILE A 228 3.75 -14.19 -14.21
CA ILE A 228 3.25 -13.38 -15.33
C ILE A 228 4.22 -12.26 -15.70
N LEU A 229 4.89 -11.68 -14.71
CA LEU A 229 5.80 -10.54 -14.87
C LEU A 229 7.29 -10.95 -15.03
N LYS A 230 7.62 -12.24 -15.06
CA LYS A 230 8.94 -12.71 -15.47
C LYS A 230 9.07 -12.62 -17.00
N TRP A 231 10.28 -12.29 -17.45
CA TRP A 231 10.71 -12.48 -18.85
C TRP A 231 10.93 -13.96 -19.14
#